data_4e0c9237501bdc48e32d9b133615ac67
#
_entry.id   4e0c9237501bdc48e32d9b133615ac67
#
_cell.length_a   1.000
_cell.length_b   1.000
_cell.length_c   1.000
_cell.angle_alpha   90.00
_cell.angle_beta   90.00
_cell.angle_gamma   90.00
#
_symmetry.space_group_name_H-M   'P 1'
#
loop_
_entity.id
_entity.type
_entity.pdbx_description
1 polymer ?
#
loop_
_entity_poly.entity_id
_entity_poly.type
_entity_poly.pdbx_seq_one_letter_code
_entity_poly.pdbx_strand_id
1 'polypeptide(L)'
;MNVPIGEEAVPNEVFTLRDVSVYYGANLAVQNVNLPVYENEITALIGPSGCGKSTILRSLNRMNDLIPSAKVTGDVLYHGQDVYGSDVDPVQVRKTIGMVFQKPNPFPKSIYENIAFGPKTLGFKGNMDEIVEQALRGAALWDEVKDRLKDNAFGMSGGQQQRLCIARAIAVQPDVILMDEPCSALDPVSTFKIEDLMNELKKDYTIVIVTHNMQQAARVADRTAFFTVASDDEAGSRVGVLVEHDRTDKIFSSPANQKTLDYVTGRFG
;
A
#
# COMPACT_ATOMS: atom_id res chain seq x y z
N MET A 1 -10.19 3.36 -45.06
CA MET A 1 -10.72 4.07 -43.93
C MET A 1 -9.80 3.74 -42.75
N ASN A 2 -8.95 4.69 -42.36
CA ASN A 2 -8.10 4.52 -41.18
C ASN A 2 -8.97 4.80 -39.95
N VAL A 3 -9.18 3.78 -39.12
CA VAL A 3 -9.71 3.95 -37.78
C VAL A 3 -8.62 4.59 -36.97
N PRO A 4 -8.83 5.75 -36.31
CA PRO A 4 -7.83 6.32 -35.42
C PRO A 4 -7.64 5.35 -34.24
N ILE A 5 -6.39 4.95 -34.00
CA ILE A 5 -5.97 4.28 -32.78
C ILE A 5 -6.26 5.29 -31.66
N GLY A 6 -7.22 4.97 -30.78
CA GLY A 6 -7.58 5.83 -29.66
C GLY A 6 -6.33 6.16 -28.85
N GLU A 7 -6.09 7.43 -28.58
CA GLU A 7 -5.15 7.87 -27.57
C GLU A 7 -5.58 7.19 -26.26
N GLU A 8 -4.74 6.29 -25.71
CA GLU A 8 -4.94 5.81 -24.35
C GLU A 8 -4.93 7.05 -23.45
N ALA A 9 -6.04 7.28 -22.75
CA ALA A 9 -6.15 8.39 -21.81
C ALA A 9 -5.00 8.26 -20.80
N VAL A 10 -4.20 9.31 -20.63
CA VAL A 10 -3.12 9.34 -19.63
C VAL A 10 -3.77 9.16 -18.27
N PRO A 11 -3.45 8.10 -17.52
CA PRO A 11 -4.08 7.87 -16.22
C PRO A 11 -3.81 9.03 -15.27
N ASN A 12 -4.82 9.42 -14.48
CA ASN A 12 -4.66 10.48 -13.47
C ASN A 12 -3.65 10.04 -12.40
N GLU A 13 -2.67 10.89 -12.11
CA GLU A 13 -1.75 10.67 -10.99
C GLU A 13 -2.44 11.06 -9.67
N VAL A 14 -2.53 10.09 -8.75
CA VAL A 14 -2.97 10.31 -7.36
C VAL A 14 -1.81 10.76 -6.51
N PHE A 15 -0.64 10.10 -6.66
CA PHE A 15 0.60 10.55 -6.05
C PHE A 15 1.66 10.86 -7.10
N THR A 16 2.44 11.89 -6.80
CA THR A 16 3.68 12.20 -7.50
C THR A 16 4.77 12.43 -6.45
N LEU A 17 5.73 11.50 -6.35
CA LEU A 17 6.91 11.67 -5.54
C LEU A 17 7.99 12.33 -6.39
N ARG A 18 8.62 13.39 -5.85
CA ARG A 18 9.72 14.11 -6.50
C ARG A 18 10.91 14.21 -5.57
N ASP A 19 12.01 13.57 -5.94
CA ASP A 19 13.28 13.54 -5.22
C ASP A 19 13.12 13.21 -3.72
N VAL A 20 12.17 12.30 -3.41
CA VAL A 20 11.84 11.94 -2.02
C VAL A 20 12.99 11.15 -1.42
N SER A 21 13.51 11.65 -0.30
CA SER A 21 14.53 10.97 0.51
C SER A 21 14.07 10.88 1.95
N VAL A 22 14.41 9.78 2.61
CA VAL A 22 14.00 9.52 4.00
C VAL A 22 15.22 9.20 4.85
N TYR A 23 15.31 9.87 5.99
CA TYR A 23 16.37 9.71 6.97
C TYR A 23 15.81 9.15 8.27
N TYR A 24 16.62 8.37 8.99
CA TYR A 24 16.40 7.99 10.39
C TYR A 24 17.61 8.46 11.21
N GLY A 25 17.46 9.58 11.91
CA GLY A 25 18.58 10.31 12.50
C GLY A 25 19.55 10.81 11.43
N ALA A 26 20.82 10.39 11.53
CA ALA A 26 21.84 10.71 10.53
C ALA A 26 21.84 9.72 9.33
N ASN A 27 21.12 8.59 9.42
CA ASN A 27 21.20 7.55 8.41
C ASN A 27 20.20 7.82 7.27
N LEU A 28 20.69 7.96 6.06
CA LEU A 28 19.89 8.01 4.84
C LEU A 28 19.39 6.58 4.52
N ALA A 29 18.08 6.38 4.61
CA ALA A 29 17.45 5.07 4.39
C ALA A 29 17.02 4.87 2.92
N VAL A 30 16.48 5.92 2.29
CA VAL A 30 16.06 5.91 0.88
C VAL A 30 16.39 7.24 0.27
N GLN A 31 16.82 7.24 -1.00
CA GLN A 31 17.33 8.43 -1.68
C GLN A 31 16.61 8.68 -3.01
N ASN A 32 16.25 9.95 -3.26
CA ASN A 32 15.86 10.52 -4.55
C ASN A 32 14.82 9.67 -5.32
N VAL A 33 13.74 9.28 -4.63
CA VAL A 33 12.66 8.52 -5.24
C VAL A 33 11.76 9.45 -6.06
N ASN A 34 11.63 9.14 -7.34
CA ASN A 34 10.71 9.78 -8.27
C ASN A 34 9.71 8.70 -8.73
N LEU A 35 8.46 8.77 -8.27
CA LEU A 35 7.47 7.71 -8.46
C LEU A 35 6.07 8.30 -8.63
N PRO A 36 5.41 8.14 -9.79
CA PRO A 36 3.99 8.37 -9.94
C PRO A 36 3.18 7.16 -9.47
N VAL A 37 2.02 7.41 -8.88
CA VAL A 37 0.98 6.39 -8.59
C VAL A 37 -0.31 6.85 -9.23
N TYR A 38 -0.98 5.95 -9.94
CA TYR A 38 -2.14 6.28 -10.75
C TYR A 38 -3.44 5.81 -10.10
N GLU A 39 -4.51 6.55 -10.39
CA GLU A 39 -5.85 6.32 -9.85
C GLU A 39 -6.41 4.97 -10.29
N ASN A 40 -7.04 4.23 -9.33
CA ASN A 40 -7.67 2.94 -9.58
C ASN A 40 -6.73 1.87 -10.18
N GLU A 41 -5.43 2.01 -9.93
CA GLU A 41 -4.42 0.99 -10.22
C GLU A 41 -3.82 0.41 -8.94
N ILE A 42 -3.27 -0.81 -9.04
CA ILE A 42 -2.43 -1.40 -8.01
C ILE A 42 -0.98 -1.17 -8.40
N THR A 43 -0.25 -0.38 -7.61
CA THR A 43 1.19 -0.20 -7.74
C THR A 43 1.92 -1.07 -6.72
N ALA A 44 2.75 -2.03 -7.19
CA ALA A 44 3.56 -2.86 -6.32
C ALA A 44 4.97 -2.29 -6.14
N LEU A 45 5.42 -2.18 -4.90
CA LEU A 45 6.82 -1.88 -4.55
C LEU A 45 7.52 -3.20 -4.25
N ILE A 46 8.48 -3.62 -5.10
CA ILE A 46 9.23 -4.86 -4.96
C ILE A 46 10.73 -4.60 -4.75
N GLY A 47 11.45 -5.60 -4.26
CA GLY A 47 12.90 -5.52 -4.04
C GLY A 47 13.34 -6.27 -2.78
N PRO A 48 14.64 -6.41 -2.53
CA PRO A 48 15.17 -7.13 -1.39
C PRO A 48 14.77 -6.50 -0.05
N SER A 49 14.86 -7.27 1.04
CA SER A 49 14.58 -6.76 2.38
C SER A 49 15.54 -5.63 2.75
N GLY A 50 15.02 -4.60 3.40
CA GLY A 50 15.82 -3.46 3.86
C GLY A 50 16.13 -2.39 2.78
N CYS A 51 15.61 -2.50 1.55
CA CYS A 51 15.78 -1.47 0.51
C CYS A 51 14.81 -0.28 0.61
N GLY A 52 14.05 -0.14 1.71
CA GLY A 52 13.27 1.05 2.00
C GLY A 52 11.84 1.09 1.44
N LYS A 53 11.29 0.00 0.89
CA LYS A 53 9.91 -0.07 0.35
C LYS A 53 8.84 0.40 1.35
N SER A 54 8.84 -0.20 2.56
CA SER A 54 7.91 0.19 3.63
C SER A 54 8.16 1.62 4.13
N THR A 55 9.39 2.11 4.03
CA THR A 55 9.73 3.50 4.35
C THR A 55 9.05 4.46 3.36
N ILE A 56 9.13 4.19 2.06
CA ILE A 56 8.42 4.96 1.03
C ILE A 56 6.91 4.82 1.18
N LEU A 57 6.40 3.60 1.36
CA LEU A 57 4.96 3.37 1.58
C LEU A 57 4.42 4.25 2.73
N ARG A 58 5.12 4.27 3.88
CA ARG A 58 4.75 5.06 5.06
C ARG A 58 4.94 6.57 4.89
N SER A 59 5.70 7.00 3.90
CA SER A 59 5.81 8.42 3.56
C SER A 59 4.53 8.95 2.90
N LEU A 60 3.78 8.11 2.18
CA LEU A 60 2.57 8.52 1.47
C LEU A 60 1.45 8.99 2.43
N ASN A 61 1.39 8.45 3.66
CA ASN A 61 0.38 8.82 4.65
C ASN A 61 0.97 9.40 5.96
N ARG A 62 2.21 9.87 5.93
CA ARG A 62 2.89 10.49 7.07
C ARG A 62 3.02 9.57 8.29
N MET A 63 3.01 8.23 8.10
CA MET A 63 3.28 7.30 9.21
C MET A 63 4.71 7.37 9.72
N ASN A 64 5.66 7.87 8.92
CA ASN A 64 7.02 8.12 9.36
C ASN A 64 7.12 9.21 10.44
N ASP A 65 6.15 10.14 10.51
CA ASP A 65 6.07 11.16 11.57
C ASP A 65 5.95 10.58 12.99
N LEU A 66 5.50 9.32 13.10
CA LEU A 66 5.41 8.62 14.40
C LEU A 66 6.75 8.11 14.89
N ILE A 67 7.81 8.23 14.09
CA ILE A 67 9.17 7.86 14.43
C ILE A 67 9.94 9.17 14.66
N PRO A 68 10.30 9.52 15.90
CA PRO A 68 10.90 10.84 16.22
C PRO A 68 12.18 11.16 15.45
N SER A 69 12.93 10.13 15.02
CA SER A 69 14.17 10.30 14.25
C SER A 69 13.94 10.32 12.74
N ALA A 70 12.72 10.11 12.26
CA ALA A 70 12.44 10.08 10.82
C ALA A 70 12.32 11.51 10.28
N LYS A 71 12.90 11.74 9.10
CA LYS A 71 12.77 12.97 8.33
C LYS A 71 12.56 12.63 6.87
N VAL A 72 11.50 13.15 6.28
CA VAL A 72 11.21 13.06 4.85
C VAL A 72 11.59 14.39 4.19
N THR A 73 12.22 14.34 3.04
CA THR A 73 12.58 15.49 2.19
C THR A 73 12.18 15.22 0.75
N GLY A 74 12.13 16.26 -0.08
CA GLY A 74 11.50 16.19 -1.41
C GLY A 74 10.00 16.38 -1.30
N ASP A 75 9.29 16.23 -2.42
CA ASP A 75 7.85 16.49 -2.48
C ASP A 75 7.09 15.15 -2.52
N VAL A 76 6.11 14.99 -1.64
CA VAL A 76 5.12 13.90 -1.67
C VAL A 76 3.77 14.53 -2.00
N LEU A 77 3.46 14.61 -3.28
CA LEU A 77 2.26 15.29 -3.76
C LEU A 77 1.11 14.28 -3.85
N TYR A 78 0.00 14.57 -3.18
CA TYR A 78 -1.28 13.90 -3.31
C TYR A 78 -2.25 14.83 -4.03
N HIS A 79 -2.72 14.45 -5.22
CA HIS A 79 -3.47 15.33 -6.13
C HIS A 79 -2.84 16.72 -6.29
N GLY A 80 -1.51 16.77 -6.37
CA GLY A 80 -0.73 18.01 -6.54
C GLY A 80 -0.49 18.81 -5.26
N GLN A 81 -1.05 18.41 -4.11
CA GLN A 81 -0.80 19.05 -2.80
C GLN A 81 0.23 18.25 -2.00
N ASP A 82 1.27 18.92 -1.49
CA ASP A 82 2.28 18.27 -0.65
C ASP A 82 1.66 17.83 0.69
N VAL A 83 1.68 16.52 0.96
CA VAL A 83 1.16 15.96 2.22
C VAL A 83 1.98 16.37 3.44
N TYR A 84 3.22 16.88 3.25
CA TYR A 84 4.08 17.41 4.30
C TYR A 84 4.00 18.94 4.43
N GLY A 85 3.10 19.61 3.70
CA GLY A 85 2.84 21.04 3.80
C GLY A 85 2.53 21.46 5.24
N SER A 86 2.95 22.65 5.63
CA SER A 86 2.80 23.18 7.01
C SER A 86 1.35 23.35 7.45
N ASP A 87 0.44 23.48 6.49
CA ASP A 87 -1.01 23.66 6.66
C ASP A 87 -1.80 22.35 6.55
N VAL A 88 -1.12 21.21 6.31
CA VAL A 88 -1.75 19.89 6.14
C VAL A 88 -1.84 19.14 7.46
N ASP A 89 -3.05 18.83 7.89
CA ASP A 89 -3.31 18.00 9.07
C ASP A 89 -3.00 16.52 8.81
N PRO A 90 -2.02 15.92 9.53
CA PRO A 90 -1.70 14.49 9.39
C PRO A 90 -2.87 13.53 9.65
N VAL A 91 -3.86 13.96 10.45
CA VAL A 91 -5.05 13.15 10.74
C VAL A 91 -5.93 13.04 9.49
N GLN A 92 -6.09 14.15 8.77
CA GLN A 92 -6.84 14.15 7.51
C GLN A 92 -6.11 13.31 6.44
N VAL A 93 -4.79 13.43 6.33
CA VAL A 93 -3.98 12.58 5.43
C VAL A 93 -4.23 11.10 5.71
N ARG A 94 -4.17 10.67 6.99
CA ARG A 94 -4.36 9.26 7.37
C ARG A 94 -5.82 8.78 7.26
N LYS A 95 -6.79 9.68 7.26
CA LYS A 95 -8.19 9.37 6.96
C LYS A 95 -8.36 9.04 5.47
N THR A 96 -7.78 9.87 4.61
CA THR A 96 -7.90 9.76 3.16
C THR A 96 -7.01 8.64 2.60
N ILE A 97 -5.86 8.38 3.23
CA ILE A 97 -4.87 7.39 2.83
C ILE A 97 -4.75 6.33 3.92
N GLY A 98 -5.58 5.28 3.80
CA GLY A 98 -5.66 4.17 4.75
C GLY A 98 -4.42 3.26 4.70
N MET A 99 -4.20 2.48 5.78
CA MET A 99 -3.07 1.55 5.84
C MET A 99 -3.45 0.20 6.43
N VAL A 100 -3.00 -0.85 5.77
CA VAL A 100 -3.06 -2.24 6.22
C VAL A 100 -1.63 -2.72 6.48
N PHE A 101 -1.38 -3.22 7.69
CA PHE A 101 -0.05 -3.63 8.14
C PHE A 101 0.25 -5.09 7.83
N GLN A 102 1.53 -5.43 7.82
CA GLN A 102 2.05 -6.77 7.57
C GLN A 102 1.46 -7.81 8.54
N LYS A 103 1.42 -7.49 9.85
CA LYS A 103 0.77 -8.34 10.85
C LYS A 103 -0.64 -7.82 11.08
N PRO A 104 -1.67 -8.70 11.01
CA PRO A 104 -3.01 -8.30 11.40
C PRO A 104 -2.99 -7.66 12.79
N ASN A 105 -3.65 -6.52 12.92
CA ASN A 105 -3.69 -5.76 14.17
C ASN A 105 -5.12 -5.36 14.56
N PRO A 106 -6.04 -6.33 14.69
CA PRO A 106 -7.37 -6.00 15.16
C PRO A 106 -7.29 -5.42 16.59
N PHE A 107 -8.23 -4.54 16.92
CA PHE A 107 -8.37 -4.07 18.28
C PHE A 107 -8.89 -5.21 19.18
N PRO A 108 -8.56 -5.23 20.50
CA PRO A 108 -9.09 -6.21 21.47
C PRO A 108 -10.58 -5.92 21.77
N LYS A 109 -11.39 -5.96 20.75
CA LYS A 109 -12.80 -5.62 20.68
C LYS A 109 -13.54 -6.64 19.81
N SER A 110 -14.86 -6.50 19.72
CA SER A 110 -15.66 -7.31 18.80
C SER A 110 -15.35 -7.01 17.33
N ILE A 111 -15.76 -7.93 16.45
CA ILE A 111 -15.65 -7.75 14.99
C ILE A 111 -16.36 -6.45 14.57
N TYR A 112 -17.58 -6.24 15.07
CA TYR A 112 -18.37 -5.03 14.83
C TYR A 112 -17.62 -3.76 15.26
N GLU A 113 -17.12 -3.73 16.50
CA GLU A 113 -16.46 -2.55 17.06
C GLU A 113 -15.13 -2.23 16.36
N ASN A 114 -14.43 -3.22 15.80
CA ASN A 114 -13.23 -2.99 14.99
C ASN A 114 -13.53 -2.13 13.78
N ILE A 115 -14.66 -2.38 13.10
CA ILE A 115 -15.04 -1.65 11.89
C ILE A 115 -15.69 -0.32 12.26
N ALA A 116 -16.60 -0.33 13.22
CA ALA A 116 -17.34 0.86 13.64
C ALA A 116 -16.45 1.92 14.30
N PHE A 117 -15.23 1.58 14.73
CA PHE A 117 -14.34 2.49 15.45
C PHE A 117 -13.98 3.74 14.63
N GLY A 118 -13.51 3.54 13.39
CA GLY A 118 -13.13 4.65 12.52
C GLY A 118 -14.29 5.60 12.21
N PRO A 119 -15.40 5.10 11.64
CA PRO A 119 -16.57 5.91 11.33
C PRO A 119 -17.12 6.67 12.55
N LYS A 120 -17.20 6.03 13.74
CA LYS A 120 -17.64 6.70 14.98
C LYS A 120 -16.69 7.82 15.39
N THR A 121 -15.38 7.57 15.37
CA THR A 121 -14.36 8.56 15.76
C THR A 121 -14.36 9.77 14.82
N LEU A 122 -14.60 9.54 13.53
CA LEU A 122 -14.66 10.58 12.51
C LEU A 122 -16.04 11.27 12.41
N GLY A 123 -17.00 10.87 13.24
CA GLY A 123 -18.31 11.50 13.28
C GLY A 123 -19.18 11.21 12.05
N PHE A 124 -19.02 10.04 11.43
CA PHE A 124 -19.88 9.63 10.33
C PHE A 124 -21.34 9.61 10.77
N LYS A 125 -22.20 10.22 9.95
CA LYS A 125 -23.64 10.22 10.14
C LYS A 125 -24.25 9.14 9.28
N GLY A 126 -25.17 8.34 9.83
CA GLY A 126 -25.82 7.26 9.11
C GLY A 126 -26.00 6.01 9.95
N ASN A 127 -26.54 4.98 9.34
CA ASN A 127 -26.74 3.70 10.00
C ASN A 127 -25.40 2.95 10.11
N MET A 128 -24.90 2.83 11.35
CA MET A 128 -23.62 2.16 11.61
C MET A 128 -23.64 0.68 11.22
N ASP A 129 -24.78 0.01 11.33
CA ASP A 129 -24.93 -1.40 10.97
C ASP A 129 -24.74 -1.58 9.44
N GLU A 130 -25.27 -0.66 8.65
CA GLU A 130 -25.07 -0.65 7.19
C GLU A 130 -23.61 -0.41 6.82
N ILE A 131 -22.92 0.53 7.49
CA ILE A 131 -21.50 0.81 7.27
C ILE A 131 -20.67 -0.45 7.58
N VAL A 132 -20.95 -1.11 8.70
CA VAL A 132 -20.25 -2.33 9.12
C VAL A 132 -20.51 -3.47 8.12
N GLU A 133 -21.74 -3.67 7.71
CA GLU A 133 -22.09 -4.70 6.71
C GLU A 133 -21.40 -4.43 5.38
N GLN A 134 -21.47 -3.21 4.86
CA GLN A 134 -20.82 -2.83 3.60
C GLN A 134 -19.31 -3.04 3.65
N ALA A 135 -18.65 -2.63 4.73
CA ALA A 135 -17.21 -2.83 4.90
C ALA A 135 -16.83 -4.32 4.98
N LEU A 136 -17.64 -5.14 5.66
CA LEU A 136 -17.41 -6.59 5.73
C LEU A 136 -17.65 -7.28 4.38
N ARG A 137 -18.65 -6.84 3.61
CA ARG A 137 -18.90 -7.32 2.24
C ARG A 137 -17.76 -6.91 1.32
N GLY A 138 -17.35 -5.64 1.38
CA GLY A 138 -16.21 -5.11 0.61
C GLY A 138 -14.89 -5.83 0.90
N ALA A 139 -14.74 -6.43 2.09
CA ALA A 139 -13.58 -7.25 2.47
C ALA A 139 -13.82 -8.77 2.28
N ALA A 140 -14.88 -9.19 1.58
CA ALA A 140 -15.27 -10.58 1.38
C ALA A 140 -15.31 -11.40 2.69
N LEU A 141 -15.80 -10.79 3.79
CA LEU A 141 -15.79 -11.38 5.12
C LEU A 141 -17.19 -11.55 5.72
N TRP A 142 -18.20 -10.86 5.19
CA TRP A 142 -19.56 -10.82 5.73
C TRP A 142 -20.16 -12.19 5.99
N ASP A 143 -20.16 -13.06 4.99
CA ASP A 143 -20.80 -14.38 5.10
C ASP A 143 -20.13 -15.31 6.13
N GLU A 144 -18.87 -15.05 6.46
CA GLU A 144 -18.13 -15.80 7.47
C GLU A 144 -18.40 -15.31 8.91
N VAL A 145 -18.88 -14.05 9.08
CA VAL A 145 -18.94 -13.44 10.42
C VAL A 145 -20.28 -12.80 10.79
N LYS A 146 -21.25 -12.71 9.88
CA LYS A 146 -22.53 -12.02 10.09
C LYS A 146 -23.30 -12.48 11.34
N ASP A 147 -23.20 -13.75 11.71
CA ASP A 147 -23.89 -14.34 12.86
C ASP A 147 -23.10 -14.23 14.17
N ARG A 148 -21.87 -13.68 14.13
CA ARG A 148 -20.96 -13.56 15.27
C ARG A 148 -20.25 -12.21 15.36
N LEU A 149 -20.88 -11.13 14.94
CA LEU A 149 -20.31 -9.78 14.94
C LEU A 149 -19.89 -9.27 16.34
N LYS A 150 -20.46 -9.86 17.39
CA LYS A 150 -20.16 -9.51 18.79
C LYS A 150 -18.97 -10.30 19.35
N ASP A 151 -18.47 -11.32 18.63
CA ASP A 151 -17.32 -12.11 19.07
C ASP A 151 -16.04 -11.28 19.03
N ASN A 152 -15.09 -11.64 19.91
CA ASN A 152 -13.78 -11.00 19.92
C ASN A 152 -13.01 -11.29 18.63
N ALA A 153 -12.47 -10.25 18.01
CA ALA A 153 -11.72 -10.35 16.77
C ALA A 153 -10.47 -11.23 16.85
N PHE A 154 -9.87 -11.39 18.02
CA PHE A 154 -8.73 -12.29 18.22
C PHE A 154 -9.08 -13.78 18.06
N GLY A 155 -10.35 -14.16 18.16
CA GLY A 155 -10.82 -15.52 17.90
C GLY A 155 -10.88 -15.90 16.42
N MET A 156 -10.57 -14.98 15.51
CA MET A 156 -10.57 -15.20 14.07
C MET A 156 -9.25 -15.81 13.59
N SER A 157 -9.27 -16.53 12.45
CA SER A 157 -8.04 -16.98 11.78
C SER A 157 -7.20 -15.78 11.28
N GLY A 158 -5.90 -15.99 11.02
CA GLY A 158 -5.01 -14.94 10.54
C GLY A 158 -5.50 -14.27 9.26
N GLY A 159 -5.99 -15.05 8.28
CA GLY A 159 -6.57 -14.51 7.05
C GLY A 159 -7.87 -13.74 7.28
N GLN A 160 -8.71 -14.17 8.23
CA GLN A 160 -9.90 -13.43 8.62
C GLN A 160 -9.55 -12.13 9.34
N GLN A 161 -8.56 -12.15 10.24
CA GLN A 161 -8.07 -10.94 10.91
C GLN A 161 -7.49 -9.93 9.91
N GLN A 162 -6.77 -10.39 8.91
CA GLN A 162 -6.24 -9.51 7.86
C GLN A 162 -7.36 -8.87 7.03
N ARG A 163 -8.36 -9.66 6.61
CA ARG A 163 -9.54 -9.11 5.92
C ARG A 163 -10.37 -8.19 6.83
N LEU A 164 -10.42 -8.43 8.14
CA LEU A 164 -11.02 -7.50 9.09
C LEU A 164 -10.24 -6.17 9.14
N CYS A 165 -8.91 -6.19 9.10
CA CYS A 165 -8.10 -4.98 9.03
C CYS A 165 -8.32 -4.21 7.71
N ILE A 166 -8.53 -4.92 6.60
CA ILE A 166 -8.92 -4.31 5.33
C ILE A 166 -10.33 -3.70 5.45
N ALA A 167 -11.32 -4.45 5.99
CA ALA A 167 -12.67 -3.94 6.23
C ALA A 167 -12.65 -2.66 7.09
N ARG A 168 -11.83 -2.64 8.14
CA ARG A 168 -11.63 -1.45 8.99
C ARG A 168 -11.06 -0.27 8.22
N ALA A 169 -10.13 -0.50 7.31
CA ALA A 169 -9.54 0.55 6.47
C ALA A 169 -10.56 1.13 5.49
N ILE A 170 -11.34 0.30 4.81
CA ILE A 170 -12.34 0.77 3.82
C ILE A 170 -13.60 1.35 4.45
N ALA A 171 -13.90 1.05 5.73
CA ALA A 171 -15.07 1.57 6.44
C ALA A 171 -15.10 3.10 6.56
N VAL A 172 -13.96 3.76 6.44
CA VAL A 172 -13.84 5.22 6.45
C VAL A 172 -13.81 5.82 5.05
N GLN A 173 -13.97 4.99 4.01
CA GLN A 173 -13.99 5.38 2.60
C GLN A 173 -12.74 6.19 2.20
N PRO A 174 -11.54 5.61 2.31
CA PRO A 174 -10.32 6.29 1.88
C PRO A 174 -10.26 6.37 0.35
N ASP A 175 -9.44 7.25 -0.20
CA ASP A 175 -9.16 7.26 -1.65
C ASP A 175 -8.05 6.26 -2.01
N VAL A 176 -7.11 6.06 -1.08
CA VAL A 176 -5.95 5.18 -1.28
C VAL A 176 -5.81 4.19 -0.13
N ILE A 177 -5.45 2.95 -0.46
CA ILE A 177 -5.15 1.90 0.51
C ILE A 177 -3.68 1.49 0.36
N LEU A 178 -2.90 1.73 1.39
CA LEU A 178 -1.51 1.27 1.48
C LEU A 178 -1.48 -0.11 2.15
N MET A 179 -0.76 -1.06 1.57
CA MET A 179 -0.65 -2.42 2.10
C MET A 179 0.82 -2.82 2.26
N ASP A 180 1.28 -2.96 3.51
CA ASP A 180 2.66 -3.35 3.82
C ASP A 180 2.72 -4.87 4.00
N GLU A 181 3.14 -5.61 2.98
CA GLU A 181 3.26 -7.08 2.96
C GLU A 181 2.01 -7.84 3.49
N PRO A 182 0.79 -7.56 2.99
CA PRO A 182 -0.45 -8.01 3.62
C PRO A 182 -0.66 -9.52 3.66
N CYS A 183 0.10 -10.29 2.90
CA CYS A 183 -0.03 -11.74 2.78
C CYS A 183 1.17 -12.52 3.37
N SER A 184 2.22 -11.87 3.88
CA SER A 184 3.48 -12.51 4.24
C SER A 184 3.38 -13.56 5.37
N ALA A 185 2.37 -13.46 6.23
CA ALA A 185 2.15 -14.37 7.35
C ALA A 185 0.95 -15.32 7.13
N LEU A 186 0.43 -15.43 5.91
CA LEU A 186 -0.78 -16.17 5.60
C LEU A 186 -0.49 -17.46 4.82
N ASP A 187 -1.39 -18.43 4.98
CA ASP A 187 -1.41 -19.62 4.15
C ASP A 187 -1.78 -19.30 2.68
N PRO A 188 -1.47 -20.20 1.72
CA PRO A 188 -1.74 -19.93 0.30
C PRO A 188 -3.21 -19.64 -0.02
N VAL A 189 -4.16 -20.31 0.63
CA VAL A 189 -5.60 -20.10 0.37
C VAL A 189 -6.03 -18.72 0.82
N SER A 190 -5.58 -18.29 2.01
CA SER A 190 -5.84 -16.95 2.53
C SER A 190 -5.16 -15.87 1.68
N THR A 191 -3.96 -16.15 1.15
CA THR A 191 -3.25 -15.26 0.23
C THR A 191 -4.04 -15.02 -1.05
N PHE A 192 -4.52 -16.06 -1.71
CA PHE A 192 -5.35 -15.93 -2.92
C PHE A 192 -6.63 -15.14 -2.67
N LYS A 193 -7.30 -15.36 -1.54
CA LYS A 193 -8.49 -14.58 -1.17
C LYS A 193 -8.21 -13.08 -1.05
N ILE A 194 -7.03 -12.70 -0.54
CA ILE A 194 -6.64 -11.28 -0.44
C ILE A 194 -6.22 -10.73 -1.81
N GLU A 195 -5.58 -11.53 -2.66
CA GLU A 195 -5.26 -11.14 -4.04
C GLU A 195 -6.53 -10.87 -4.86
N ASP A 196 -7.52 -11.77 -4.78
CA ASP A 196 -8.82 -11.57 -5.42
C ASP A 196 -9.52 -10.32 -4.86
N LEU A 197 -9.47 -10.13 -3.54
CA LEU A 197 -10.03 -8.96 -2.88
C LEU A 197 -9.37 -7.65 -3.37
N MET A 198 -8.04 -7.61 -3.53
CA MET A 198 -7.35 -6.42 -4.07
C MET A 198 -7.81 -6.10 -5.49
N ASN A 199 -8.02 -7.11 -6.34
CA ASN A 199 -8.53 -6.93 -7.70
C ASN A 199 -9.97 -6.38 -7.73
N GLU A 200 -10.79 -6.71 -6.74
CA GLU A 200 -12.11 -6.09 -6.61
C GLU A 200 -12.02 -4.67 -6.07
N LEU A 201 -11.20 -4.44 -5.04
CA LEU A 201 -11.05 -3.14 -4.39
C LEU A 201 -10.45 -2.07 -5.32
N LYS A 202 -9.59 -2.44 -6.27
CA LYS A 202 -8.99 -1.45 -7.20
C LYS A 202 -10.00 -0.76 -8.11
N LYS A 203 -11.23 -1.28 -8.22
CA LYS A 203 -12.30 -0.64 -8.98
C LYS A 203 -12.76 0.69 -8.38
N ASP A 204 -12.62 0.79 -7.05
CA ASP A 204 -13.09 1.92 -6.25
C ASP A 204 -11.96 2.65 -5.52
N TYR A 205 -10.80 2.01 -5.36
CA TYR A 205 -9.67 2.50 -4.57
C TYR A 205 -8.36 2.39 -5.34
N THR A 206 -7.48 3.36 -5.15
CA THR A 206 -6.07 3.22 -5.54
C THR A 206 -5.33 2.39 -4.50
N ILE A 207 -4.49 1.44 -4.92
CA ILE A 207 -3.78 0.56 -4.00
C ILE A 207 -2.27 0.67 -4.22
N VAL A 208 -1.50 0.84 -3.14
CA VAL A 208 -0.04 0.69 -3.16
C VAL A 208 0.34 -0.45 -2.23
N ILE A 209 0.95 -1.49 -2.78
CA ILE A 209 1.35 -2.68 -2.03
C ILE A 209 2.86 -2.83 -1.96
N VAL A 210 3.41 -3.11 -0.78
CA VAL A 210 4.77 -3.65 -0.63
C VAL A 210 4.66 -5.17 -0.60
N THR A 211 5.46 -5.84 -1.40
CA THR A 211 5.61 -7.30 -1.33
C THR A 211 7.03 -7.73 -1.69
N HIS A 212 7.50 -8.79 -1.04
CA HIS A 212 8.71 -9.51 -1.45
C HIS A 212 8.40 -10.71 -2.35
N ASN A 213 7.12 -11.03 -2.55
CA ASN A 213 6.68 -12.10 -3.43
C ASN A 213 6.45 -11.58 -4.85
N MET A 214 7.41 -11.85 -5.73
CA MET A 214 7.37 -11.44 -7.15
C MET A 214 6.16 -12.01 -7.89
N GLN A 215 5.76 -13.25 -7.57
CA GLN A 215 4.59 -13.87 -8.21
C GLN A 215 3.30 -13.15 -7.80
N GLN A 216 3.18 -12.70 -6.55
CA GLN A 216 2.06 -11.87 -6.11
C GLN A 216 2.02 -10.56 -6.87
N ALA A 217 3.15 -9.83 -6.95
CA ALA A 217 3.22 -8.58 -7.70
C ALA A 217 2.79 -8.78 -9.16
N ALA A 218 3.31 -9.84 -9.81
CA ALA A 218 2.97 -10.17 -11.21
C ALA A 218 1.49 -10.50 -11.42
N ARG A 219 0.77 -11.03 -10.39
CA ARG A 219 -0.65 -11.39 -10.51
C ARG A 219 -1.59 -10.22 -10.26
N VAL A 220 -1.25 -9.33 -9.34
CA VAL A 220 -2.21 -8.32 -8.85
C VAL A 220 -1.90 -6.90 -9.32
N ALA A 221 -0.63 -6.56 -9.58
CA ALA A 221 -0.25 -5.18 -9.83
C ALA A 221 -0.40 -4.78 -11.30
N ASP A 222 -0.89 -3.57 -11.52
CA ASP A 222 -0.92 -2.93 -12.84
C ASP A 222 0.44 -2.31 -13.16
N ARG A 223 1.10 -1.74 -12.15
CA ARG A 223 2.47 -1.20 -12.22
C ARG A 223 3.34 -1.74 -11.11
N THR A 224 4.63 -1.83 -11.41
CA THR A 224 5.63 -2.31 -10.46
C THR A 224 6.82 -1.37 -10.40
N ALA A 225 7.23 -1.02 -9.18
CA ALA A 225 8.41 -0.22 -8.86
C ALA A 225 9.44 -1.12 -8.18
N PHE A 226 10.59 -1.29 -8.80
CA PHE A 226 11.68 -2.09 -8.27
C PHE A 226 12.67 -1.22 -7.51
N PHE A 227 12.87 -1.56 -6.23
CA PHE A 227 13.84 -0.96 -5.33
C PHE A 227 15.02 -1.90 -5.09
N THR A 228 16.21 -1.32 -4.94
CA THR A 228 17.40 -2.06 -4.51
C THR A 228 18.20 -1.25 -3.49
N VAL A 229 19.28 -1.84 -2.99
CA VAL A 229 20.23 -1.15 -2.13
C VAL A 229 21.42 -0.72 -2.99
N ALA A 230 21.70 0.58 -2.98
CA ALA A 230 22.97 1.09 -3.47
C ALA A 230 23.98 1.05 -2.32
N SER A 231 25.17 0.48 -2.56
CA SER A 231 26.32 0.61 -1.68
C SER A 231 27.05 1.88 -2.06
N ASP A 232 27.28 2.76 -1.09
CA ASP A 232 28.27 3.80 -1.23
C ASP A 232 29.59 3.20 -0.74
N ASP A 233 30.46 2.86 -1.70
CA ASP A 233 31.72 2.16 -1.41
C ASP A 233 32.68 2.97 -0.52
N GLU A 234 32.52 4.31 -0.46
CA GLU A 234 33.35 5.18 0.38
C GLU A 234 32.83 5.33 1.83
N ALA A 235 31.51 5.24 2.03
CA ALA A 235 30.88 5.43 3.34
C ALA A 235 30.39 4.15 4.02
N GLY A 236 30.38 3.01 3.31
CA GLY A 236 29.85 1.74 3.81
C GLY A 236 28.36 1.77 4.11
N SER A 237 27.65 2.82 3.67
CA SER A 237 26.22 3.01 3.91
C SER A 237 25.37 2.28 2.86
N ARG A 238 24.31 1.64 3.32
CA ARG A 238 23.33 0.94 2.47
C ARG A 238 22.10 1.82 2.31
N VAL A 239 21.90 2.38 1.11
CA VAL A 239 20.80 3.29 0.82
C VAL A 239 19.84 2.69 -0.19
N GLY A 240 18.55 2.73 0.10
CA GLY A 240 17.53 2.28 -0.83
C GLY A 240 17.35 3.27 -1.99
N VAL A 241 17.24 2.75 -3.20
CA VAL A 241 16.99 3.53 -4.41
C VAL A 241 15.93 2.88 -5.27
N LEU A 242 15.10 3.69 -5.92
CA LEU A 242 14.22 3.23 -7.01
C LEU A 242 15.08 3.02 -8.26
N VAL A 243 15.02 1.82 -8.84
CA VAL A 243 15.80 1.45 -10.04
C VAL A 243 14.96 1.59 -11.30
N GLU A 244 13.72 1.12 -11.24
CA GLU A 244 12.83 1.10 -12.39
C GLU A 244 11.37 1.09 -11.93
N HIS A 245 10.51 1.79 -12.67
CA HIS A 245 9.07 1.77 -12.51
C HIS A 245 8.40 1.77 -13.87
N ASP A 246 7.55 0.78 -14.11
CA ASP A 246 6.80 0.66 -15.36
C ASP A 246 5.56 -0.24 -15.15
N ARG A 247 4.82 -0.52 -16.22
CA ARG A 247 3.77 -1.55 -16.22
C ARG A 247 4.36 -2.88 -15.76
N THR A 248 3.57 -3.62 -15.00
CA THR A 248 4.01 -4.88 -14.40
C THR A 248 4.46 -5.90 -15.43
N ASP A 249 3.72 -6.03 -16.53
CA ASP A 249 4.07 -6.93 -17.64
C ASP A 249 5.45 -6.61 -18.22
N LYS A 250 5.81 -5.34 -18.35
CA LYS A 250 7.11 -4.91 -18.85
C LYS A 250 8.24 -5.19 -17.85
N ILE A 251 8.01 -4.89 -16.56
CA ILE A 251 8.99 -5.16 -15.49
C ILE A 251 9.36 -6.66 -15.43
N PHE A 252 8.39 -7.55 -15.61
CA PHE A 252 8.63 -9.00 -15.51
C PHE A 252 9.03 -9.68 -16.80
N SER A 253 8.75 -9.10 -17.97
CA SER A 253 9.07 -9.72 -19.27
C SER A 253 10.28 -9.10 -19.99
N SER A 254 10.43 -7.78 -19.92
CA SER A 254 11.44 -7.02 -20.66
C SER A 254 11.85 -5.73 -19.96
N PRO A 255 12.37 -5.82 -18.72
CA PRO A 255 12.81 -4.64 -17.98
C PRO A 255 13.93 -3.91 -18.71
N ALA A 256 13.97 -2.59 -18.59
CA ALA A 256 14.99 -1.75 -19.23
C ALA A 256 16.32 -1.77 -18.45
N ASN A 257 16.26 -2.05 -17.14
CA ASN A 257 17.44 -2.04 -16.27
C ASN A 257 17.94 -3.46 -15.98
N GLN A 258 19.26 -3.69 -16.13
CA GLN A 258 19.88 -4.99 -15.88
C GLN A 258 19.66 -5.47 -14.43
N LYS A 259 19.70 -4.58 -13.42
CA LYS A 259 19.45 -4.94 -12.02
C LYS A 259 18.02 -5.45 -11.81
N THR A 260 17.04 -4.88 -12.52
CA THR A 260 15.65 -5.35 -12.51
C THR A 260 15.57 -6.75 -13.12
N LEU A 261 16.21 -6.97 -14.27
CA LEU A 261 16.25 -8.28 -14.94
C LEU A 261 16.86 -9.35 -14.03
N ASP A 262 17.99 -9.05 -13.41
CA ASP A 262 18.67 -9.97 -12.49
C ASP A 262 17.78 -10.31 -11.30
N TYR A 263 17.08 -9.32 -10.74
CA TYR A 263 16.16 -9.52 -9.63
C TYR A 263 14.96 -10.41 -10.02
N VAL A 264 14.25 -10.09 -11.10
CA VAL A 264 13.04 -10.84 -11.49
C VAL A 264 13.35 -12.25 -12.01
N THR A 265 14.58 -12.49 -12.49
CA THR A 265 15.04 -13.82 -12.92
C THR A 265 15.73 -14.62 -11.83
N GLY A 266 15.85 -14.09 -10.60
CA GLY A 266 16.49 -14.77 -9.47
C GLY A 266 18.02 -14.88 -9.59
N ARG A 267 18.67 -14.02 -10.39
CA ARG A 267 20.13 -14.02 -10.62
C ARG A 267 20.89 -13.03 -9.73
N PHE A 268 20.27 -12.56 -8.65
CA PHE A 268 20.96 -11.70 -7.69
C PHE A 268 21.76 -12.58 -6.73
N GLY A 269 23.07 -12.40 -6.77
CA GLY A 269 24.07 -12.98 -5.88
C GLY A 269 24.60 -11.94 -4.91
#